data_611713d52affab93fc2085d6bba0df5d
#
_entry.id   611713d52affab93fc2085d6bba0df5d
#
_cell.length_a   1.000
_cell.length_b   1.000
_cell.length_c   1.000
_cell.angle_alpha   90.00
_cell.angle_beta   90.00
_cell.angle_gamma   90.00
#
_symmetry.space_group_name_H-M   'P 1'
#
loop_
_entity.id
_entity.type
_entity.pdbx_description
1 polymer ?
#
loop_
_entity_poly.entity_id
_entity_poly.type
_entity_poly.pdbx_seq_one_letter_code
_entity_poly.pdbx_strand_id
1 'polypeptide(L)'
;MGDTGVRRTIVAQLSAQYPGVYTESNIAFVGTHSHAGVGGYLENLLPQITSLGYVKQTADAIVTGTVRAVQRAHADLSPGKLSVGNTTIVDANINRSPTAYLANPAAERARYQYDTDKDMTVLRFDDKSGNARGLLSFFAVHPTSLYNVRNFFLCLKLVLTARQNNTLVSTDNKGMAAYLYEGTQVPYTRLFLNGAHS
;
A
#
# COMPACT_ATOMS: atom_id res chain seq x y z
N MET A 1 4.40 -2.79 3.77
CA MET A 1 5.43 -3.82 3.72
C MET A 1 4.73 -5.18 3.83
N GLY A 2 5.12 -6.13 2.99
CA GLY A 2 4.60 -7.50 3.08
C GLY A 2 5.45 -8.34 4.02
N ASP A 3 4.84 -9.31 4.67
CA ASP A 3 5.54 -10.34 5.43
C ASP A 3 5.40 -11.70 4.73
N THR A 4 6.50 -12.44 4.64
CA THR A 4 6.55 -13.73 3.92
C THR A 4 5.69 -14.79 4.61
N GLY A 5 5.66 -14.83 5.93
CA GLY A 5 4.84 -15.78 6.69
C GLY A 5 3.35 -15.50 6.53
N VAL A 6 2.94 -14.24 6.70
CA VAL A 6 1.57 -13.80 6.46
C VAL A 6 1.13 -14.11 5.02
N ARG A 7 1.99 -13.80 4.03
CA ARG A 7 1.72 -14.12 2.62
C ARG A 7 1.50 -15.62 2.41
N ARG A 8 2.41 -16.46 2.92
CA ARG A 8 2.29 -17.93 2.78
C ARG A 8 0.99 -18.46 3.38
N THR A 9 0.63 -17.97 4.56
CA THR A 9 -0.61 -18.38 5.24
C THR A 9 -1.84 -18.02 4.42
N ILE A 10 -1.89 -16.81 3.86
CA ILE A 10 -3.00 -16.38 2.99
C ILE A 10 -3.08 -17.26 1.75
N VAL A 11 -1.95 -17.47 1.04
CA VAL A 11 -1.92 -18.28 -0.18
C VAL A 11 -2.32 -19.72 0.11
N ALA A 12 -1.82 -20.32 1.20
CA ALA A 12 -2.19 -21.68 1.60
C ALA A 12 -3.69 -21.83 1.84
N GLN A 13 -4.32 -20.87 2.55
CA GLN A 13 -5.76 -20.90 2.78
C GLN A 13 -6.57 -20.74 1.49
N LEU A 14 -6.15 -19.82 0.60
CA LEU A 14 -6.83 -19.62 -0.68
C LEU A 14 -6.65 -20.81 -1.63
N SER A 15 -5.45 -21.40 -1.70
CA SER A 15 -5.21 -22.59 -2.50
C SER A 15 -6.00 -23.80 -2.03
N ALA A 16 -6.20 -23.95 -0.71
CA ALA A 16 -7.03 -25.01 -0.15
C ALA A 16 -8.52 -24.83 -0.47
N GLN A 17 -9.01 -23.57 -0.47
CA GLN A 17 -10.42 -23.26 -0.75
C GLN A 17 -10.73 -23.25 -2.25
N TYR A 18 -9.78 -22.89 -3.08
CA TYR A 18 -9.91 -22.77 -4.53
C TYR A 18 -8.76 -23.49 -5.24
N PRO A 19 -8.76 -24.86 -5.26
CA PRO A 19 -7.67 -25.63 -5.81
C PRO A 19 -7.40 -25.27 -7.29
N GLY A 20 -6.13 -25.00 -7.60
CA GLY A 20 -5.71 -24.65 -8.96
C GLY A 20 -6.01 -23.22 -9.42
N VAL A 21 -6.74 -22.43 -8.62
CA VAL A 21 -7.09 -21.03 -8.97
C VAL A 21 -6.06 -20.06 -8.43
N TYR A 22 -5.79 -20.10 -7.12
CA TYR A 22 -4.86 -19.18 -6.45
C TYR A 22 -3.59 -19.91 -6.05
N THR A 23 -2.46 -19.40 -6.53
CA THR A 23 -1.13 -20.00 -6.32
C THR A 23 -0.11 -18.91 -5.98
N GLU A 24 1.08 -19.31 -5.54
CA GLU A 24 2.17 -18.37 -5.28
C GLU A 24 2.60 -17.56 -6.52
N SER A 25 2.37 -18.10 -7.72
CA SER A 25 2.78 -17.46 -8.98
C SER A 25 1.79 -16.45 -9.53
N ASN A 26 0.53 -16.45 -9.07
CA ASN A 26 -0.52 -15.57 -9.60
C ASN A 26 -1.16 -14.64 -8.57
N ILE A 27 -0.64 -14.60 -7.34
CA ILE A 27 -1.05 -13.67 -6.30
C ILE A 27 0.11 -12.73 -5.95
N ALA A 28 -0.12 -11.43 -6.08
CA ALA A 28 0.77 -10.38 -5.56
C ALA A 28 0.12 -9.66 -4.37
N PHE A 29 0.89 -9.48 -3.30
CA PHE A 29 0.50 -8.65 -2.16
C PHE A 29 1.37 -7.40 -2.13
N VAL A 30 0.75 -6.25 -2.23
CA VAL A 30 1.41 -4.96 -2.22
C VAL A 30 0.90 -4.15 -1.02
N GLY A 31 1.80 -3.69 -0.18
CA GLY A 31 1.43 -2.82 0.94
C GLY A 31 1.22 -1.39 0.47
N THR A 32 0.26 -0.68 1.05
CA THR A 32 0.10 0.76 0.85
C THR A 32 1.18 1.57 1.56
N HIS A 33 1.98 0.93 2.38
CA HIS A 33 3.07 1.51 3.17
C HIS A 33 2.63 2.58 4.17
N SER A 34 1.38 2.54 4.67
CA SER A 34 0.93 3.47 5.70
C SER A 34 1.80 3.33 6.95
N HIS A 35 2.32 4.46 7.45
CA HIS A 35 3.09 4.52 8.70
C HIS A 35 2.19 4.66 9.94
N ALA A 36 0.90 4.84 9.75
CA ALA A 36 -0.11 4.87 10.81
C ALA A 36 -0.95 3.57 10.85
N GLY A 37 -0.46 2.48 10.25
CA GLY A 37 -1.10 1.17 10.28
C GLY A 37 -0.80 0.39 11.56
N VAL A 38 -1.44 -0.78 11.71
CA VAL A 38 -1.16 -1.70 12.80
C VAL A 38 0.22 -2.34 12.66
N GLY A 39 0.92 -2.55 13.77
CA GLY A 39 2.22 -3.21 13.86
C GLY A 39 2.14 -4.62 14.43
N GLY A 40 3.32 -5.24 14.64
CA GLY A 40 3.45 -6.50 15.37
C GLY A 40 3.13 -7.76 14.56
N TYR A 41 2.86 -7.69 13.28
CA TYR A 41 2.52 -8.85 12.45
C TYR A 41 3.70 -9.44 11.67
N LEU A 42 4.86 -8.81 11.73
CA LEU A 42 6.05 -9.25 11.00
C LEU A 42 6.78 -10.36 11.79
N GLU A 43 7.03 -11.49 11.14
CA GLU A 43 7.63 -12.68 11.78
C GLU A 43 9.15 -12.61 11.90
N ASN A 44 9.81 -11.71 11.15
CA ASN A 44 11.25 -11.57 11.20
C ASN A 44 11.72 -10.79 12.44
N LEU A 45 12.86 -11.17 13.00
CA LEU A 45 13.40 -10.60 14.26
C LEU A 45 13.61 -9.09 14.19
N LEU A 46 14.20 -8.58 13.10
CA LEU A 46 14.53 -7.16 13.00
C LEU A 46 13.30 -6.24 13.09
N PRO A 47 12.21 -6.48 12.37
CA PRO A 47 10.95 -5.74 12.57
C PRO A 47 10.34 -5.92 13.97
N GLN A 48 10.50 -7.09 14.60
CA GLN A 48 9.96 -7.32 15.95
C GLN A 48 10.64 -6.44 17.01
N ILE A 49 11.92 -6.09 16.83
CA ILE A 49 12.62 -5.17 17.74
C ILE A 49 11.90 -3.80 17.75
N THR A 50 11.55 -3.29 16.59
CA THR A 50 10.89 -1.97 16.46
C THR A 50 9.42 -1.98 16.83
N SER A 51 8.72 -3.10 16.65
CA SER A 51 7.31 -3.27 17.02
C SER A 51 7.11 -3.79 18.45
N LEU A 52 8.20 -3.99 19.21
CA LEU A 52 8.19 -4.54 20.58
C LEU A 52 7.62 -5.97 20.65
N GLY A 53 7.86 -6.77 19.63
CA GLY A 53 7.49 -8.17 19.57
C GLY A 53 6.49 -8.51 18.47
N TYR A 54 6.06 -9.78 18.47
CA TYR A 54 5.08 -10.32 17.55
C TYR A 54 3.71 -10.42 18.22
N VAL A 55 2.69 -9.90 17.56
CA VAL A 55 1.30 -9.92 18.01
C VAL A 55 0.48 -10.81 17.08
N LYS A 56 0.29 -12.05 17.49
CA LYS A 56 -0.42 -13.07 16.69
C LYS A 56 -1.82 -12.61 16.25
N GLN A 57 -2.55 -11.92 17.12
CA GLN A 57 -3.89 -11.42 16.82
C GLN A 57 -3.89 -10.44 15.64
N THR A 58 -2.86 -9.60 15.52
CA THR A 58 -2.71 -8.69 14.38
C THR A 58 -2.46 -9.47 13.08
N ALA A 59 -1.55 -10.45 13.12
CA ALA A 59 -1.26 -11.30 11.97
C ALA A 59 -2.51 -12.09 11.53
N ASP A 60 -3.21 -12.71 12.47
CA ASP A 60 -4.44 -13.47 12.21
C ASP A 60 -5.54 -12.57 11.61
N ALA A 61 -5.69 -11.34 12.11
CA ALA A 61 -6.65 -10.38 11.57
C ALA A 61 -6.34 -9.99 10.12
N ILE A 62 -5.05 -9.76 9.79
CA ILE A 62 -4.61 -9.47 8.43
C ILE A 62 -4.87 -10.67 7.51
N VAL A 63 -4.49 -11.87 7.92
CA VAL A 63 -4.75 -13.11 7.15
C VAL A 63 -6.24 -13.28 6.90
N THR A 64 -7.04 -13.26 7.95
CA THR A 64 -8.49 -13.48 7.85
C THR A 64 -9.18 -12.41 7.01
N GLY A 65 -8.81 -11.14 7.20
CA GLY A 65 -9.34 -10.01 6.44
C GLY A 65 -9.02 -10.12 4.95
N THR A 66 -7.77 -10.48 4.63
CA THR A 66 -7.32 -10.64 3.25
C THR A 66 -8.01 -11.83 2.56
N VAL A 67 -8.07 -12.98 3.23
CA VAL A 67 -8.78 -14.17 2.69
C VAL A 67 -10.25 -13.84 2.42
N ARG A 68 -10.94 -13.17 3.35
CA ARG A 68 -12.33 -12.74 3.15
C ARG A 68 -12.48 -11.75 1.99
N ALA A 69 -11.54 -10.84 1.80
CA ALA A 69 -11.56 -9.90 0.68
C ALA A 69 -11.45 -10.64 -0.66
N VAL A 70 -10.54 -11.60 -0.77
CA VAL A 70 -10.40 -12.44 -1.98
C VAL A 70 -11.65 -13.30 -2.20
N GLN A 71 -12.23 -13.91 -1.16
CA GLN A 71 -13.48 -14.67 -1.27
C GLN A 71 -14.63 -13.84 -1.83
N ARG A 72 -14.79 -12.60 -1.34
CA ARG A 72 -15.81 -11.67 -1.84
C ARG A 72 -15.56 -11.29 -3.30
N ALA A 73 -14.31 -10.98 -3.64
CA ALA A 73 -13.94 -10.66 -5.02
C ALA A 73 -14.16 -11.86 -5.96
N HIS A 74 -13.83 -13.06 -5.49
CA HIS A 74 -14.06 -14.29 -6.25
C HIS A 74 -15.55 -14.55 -6.49
N ALA A 75 -16.39 -14.35 -5.48
CA ALA A 75 -17.84 -14.52 -5.61
C ALA A 75 -18.50 -13.45 -6.51
N ASP A 76 -17.87 -12.27 -6.67
CA ASP A 76 -18.36 -11.16 -7.51
C ASP A 76 -17.70 -11.14 -8.91
N LEU A 77 -17.00 -12.20 -9.29
CA LEU A 77 -16.35 -12.29 -10.60
C LEU A 77 -17.40 -12.17 -11.73
N SER A 78 -17.15 -11.25 -12.61
CA SER A 78 -17.98 -11.02 -13.79
C SER A 78 -17.13 -10.62 -14.99
N PRO A 79 -17.55 -10.93 -16.23
CA PRO A 79 -16.84 -10.49 -17.41
C PRO A 79 -16.83 -8.96 -17.51
N GLY A 80 -15.66 -8.41 -17.82
CA GLY A 80 -15.47 -6.97 -17.90
C GLY A 80 -14.27 -6.61 -18.78
N LYS A 81 -13.86 -5.35 -18.70
CA LYS A 81 -12.72 -4.78 -19.42
C LYS A 81 -11.70 -4.23 -18.43
N LEU A 82 -10.44 -4.57 -18.65
CA LEU A 82 -9.29 -3.95 -17.97
C LEU A 82 -8.64 -2.94 -18.90
N SER A 83 -8.49 -1.71 -18.43
CA SER A 83 -7.76 -0.65 -19.12
C SER A 83 -6.57 -0.19 -18.29
N VAL A 84 -5.46 0.14 -18.95
CA VAL A 84 -4.24 0.67 -18.34
C VAL A 84 -4.02 2.08 -18.84
N GLY A 85 -3.69 3.00 -17.94
CA GLY A 85 -3.34 4.37 -18.28
C GLY A 85 -2.21 4.89 -17.40
N ASN A 86 -1.46 5.85 -17.91
CA ASN A 86 -0.44 6.59 -17.18
C ASN A 86 -0.75 8.07 -17.21
N THR A 87 -0.42 8.76 -16.13
CA THR A 87 -0.48 10.23 -16.04
C THR A 87 0.63 10.73 -15.15
N THR A 88 0.94 12.00 -15.21
CA THR A 88 1.95 12.66 -14.37
C THR A 88 1.25 13.53 -13.33
N ILE A 89 1.63 13.40 -12.07
CA ILE A 89 1.13 14.21 -10.95
C ILE A 89 2.30 14.97 -10.34
N VAL A 90 2.37 16.28 -10.56
CA VAL A 90 3.56 17.08 -10.24
C VAL A 90 3.67 17.38 -8.75
N ASP A 91 2.59 17.76 -8.07
CA ASP A 91 2.64 18.35 -6.71
C ASP A 91 2.19 17.40 -5.59
N ALA A 92 2.15 16.10 -5.85
CA ALA A 92 1.65 15.13 -4.87
C ALA A 92 2.74 14.40 -4.07
N ASN A 93 4.02 14.55 -4.41
CA ASN A 93 5.15 13.99 -3.66
C ASN A 93 6.37 14.92 -3.66
N ILE A 94 7.21 14.76 -2.63
CA ILE A 94 8.48 15.47 -2.50
C ILE A 94 9.59 14.48 -2.12
N ASN A 95 10.81 14.79 -2.50
CA ASN A 95 11.99 14.05 -2.04
C ASN A 95 12.32 14.42 -0.59
N ARG A 96 12.24 13.48 0.33
CA ARG A 96 12.61 13.69 1.74
C ARG A 96 14.13 13.65 2.00
N SER A 97 14.93 13.23 1.01
CA SER A 97 16.39 13.08 1.10
C SER A 97 17.10 13.79 -0.07
N PRO A 98 16.86 15.10 -0.28
CA PRO A 98 17.40 15.82 -1.43
C PRO A 98 18.93 15.83 -1.45
N THR A 99 19.59 15.82 -0.29
CA THR A 99 21.05 15.75 -0.19
C THR A 99 21.61 14.45 -0.73
N ALA A 100 20.94 13.31 -0.51
CA ALA A 100 21.35 12.03 -1.06
C ALA A 100 21.19 12.01 -2.59
N TYR A 101 20.10 12.56 -3.11
CA TYR A 101 19.89 12.71 -4.55
C TYR A 101 20.96 13.59 -5.19
N LEU A 102 21.30 14.73 -4.57
CA LEU A 102 22.31 15.66 -5.04
C LEU A 102 23.73 15.08 -5.02
N ALA A 103 23.99 14.06 -4.23
CA ALA A 103 25.28 13.34 -4.21
C ALA A 103 25.48 12.43 -5.43
N ASN A 104 24.43 12.11 -6.19
CA ASN A 104 24.56 11.37 -7.44
C ASN A 104 25.31 12.20 -8.49
N PRO A 105 26.00 11.57 -9.47
CA PRO A 105 26.68 12.28 -10.56
C PRO A 105 25.74 13.22 -11.30
N ALA A 106 26.23 14.41 -11.64
CA ALA A 106 25.42 15.42 -12.35
C ALA A 106 24.86 14.91 -13.69
N ALA A 107 25.64 14.11 -14.41
CA ALA A 107 25.20 13.49 -15.69
C ALA A 107 24.03 12.52 -15.48
N GLU A 108 24.00 11.80 -14.35
CA GLU A 108 22.85 10.94 -13.99
C GLU A 108 21.60 11.77 -13.66
N ARG A 109 21.73 12.78 -12.83
CA ARG A 109 20.62 13.65 -12.44
C ARG A 109 20.02 14.42 -13.63
N ALA A 110 20.85 14.81 -14.61
CA ALA A 110 20.41 15.51 -15.80
C ALA A 110 19.51 14.66 -16.74
N ARG A 111 19.41 13.35 -16.51
CA ARG A 111 18.52 12.45 -17.27
C ARG A 111 17.06 12.55 -16.81
N TYR A 112 16.80 13.14 -15.66
CA TYR A 112 15.47 13.20 -15.03
C TYR A 112 15.02 14.64 -14.86
N GLN A 113 13.77 14.91 -15.15
CA GLN A 113 13.16 16.23 -14.97
C GLN A 113 12.92 16.55 -13.51
N TYR A 114 12.64 15.52 -12.70
CA TYR A 114 12.30 15.64 -11.29
C TYR A 114 13.23 14.77 -10.43
N ASP A 115 13.34 15.10 -9.16
CA ASP A 115 14.07 14.32 -8.16
C ASP A 115 13.20 13.26 -7.46
N THR A 116 11.97 13.06 -7.93
CA THR A 116 11.03 12.03 -7.52
C THR A 116 10.27 11.51 -8.73
N ASP A 117 9.80 10.27 -8.66
CA ASP A 117 8.90 9.72 -9.68
C ASP A 117 7.54 10.41 -9.59
N LYS A 118 7.10 11.01 -10.67
CA LYS A 118 5.82 11.73 -10.80
C LYS A 118 4.78 10.94 -11.59
N ASP A 119 5.13 9.76 -12.09
CA ASP A 119 4.23 8.97 -12.90
C ASP A 119 3.24 8.19 -12.02
N MET A 120 2.00 8.23 -12.42
CA MET A 120 0.92 7.45 -11.83
C MET A 120 0.39 6.47 -12.86
N THR A 121 0.54 5.17 -12.57
CA THR A 121 -0.07 4.11 -13.36
C THR A 121 -1.42 3.74 -12.77
N VAL A 122 -2.42 3.61 -13.63
CA VAL A 122 -3.80 3.29 -13.25
C VAL A 122 -4.30 2.07 -14.01
N LEU A 123 -4.88 1.13 -13.29
CA LEU A 123 -5.66 0.02 -13.83
C LEU A 123 -7.13 0.30 -13.54
N ARG A 124 -7.94 0.40 -14.58
CA ARG A 124 -9.38 0.61 -14.46
C ARG A 124 -10.12 -0.65 -14.88
N PHE A 125 -11.07 -1.06 -14.06
CA PHE A 125 -11.93 -2.22 -14.27
C PHE A 125 -13.35 -1.74 -14.57
N ASP A 126 -13.89 -2.10 -15.72
CA ASP A 126 -15.25 -1.78 -16.13
C ASP A 126 -16.05 -3.08 -16.35
N ASP A 127 -17.34 -3.03 -16.15
CA ASP A 127 -18.25 -4.10 -16.54
C ASP A 127 -18.45 -4.15 -18.07
N LYS A 128 -19.21 -5.11 -18.57
CA LYS A 128 -19.53 -5.23 -20.01
C LYS A 128 -20.27 -4.03 -20.58
N SER A 129 -20.98 -3.29 -19.73
CA SER A 129 -21.74 -2.09 -20.10
C SER A 129 -20.92 -0.81 -20.04
N GLY A 130 -19.65 -0.89 -19.61
CA GLY A 130 -18.75 0.26 -19.46
C GLY A 130 -18.87 1.00 -18.14
N ASN A 131 -19.64 0.47 -17.18
CA ASN A 131 -19.70 1.07 -15.85
C ASN A 131 -18.46 0.71 -15.06
N ALA A 132 -17.89 1.70 -14.36
CA ALA A 132 -16.72 1.51 -13.53
C ALA A 132 -17.01 0.55 -12.36
N ARG A 133 -16.18 -0.49 -12.21
CA ARG A 133 -16.23 -1.49 -11.14
C ARG A 133 -15.12 -1.29 -10.11
N GLY A 134 -13.99 -0.75 -10.52
CA GLY A 134 -12.87 -0.51 -9.64
C GLY A 134 -11.72 0.22 -10.30
N LEU A 135 -10.82 0.72 -9.46
CA LEU A 135 -9.59 1.39 -9.86
C LEU A 135 -8.45 0.92 -8.96
N LEU A 136 -7.31 0.59 -9.56
CA LEU A 136 -6.05 0.35 -8.86
C LEU A 136 -5.04 1.36 -9.37
N SER A 137 -4.42 2.12 -8.47
CA SER A 137 -3.40 3.10 -8.83
C SER A 137 -2.07 2.82 -8.14
N PHE A 138 -0.98 3.09 -8.86
CA PHE A 138 0.39 3.04 -8.37
C PHE A 138 1.01 4.42 -8.51
N PHE A 139 1.46 4.97 -7.38
CA PHE A 139 2.11 6.28 -7.34
C PHE A 139 3.16 6.31 -6.23
N ALA A 140 4.34 6.84 -6.55
CA ALA A 140 5.50 6.88 -5.66
C ALA A 140 5.34 7.99 -4.61
N VAL A 141 4.60 7.70 -3.53
CA VAL A 141 4.46 8.61 -2.38
C VAL A 141 4.43 7.82 -1.07
N HIS A 142 5.21 8.27 -0.08
CA HIS A 142 5.13 7.72 1.26
C HIS A 142 3.83 8.17 1.96
N PRO A 143 3.03 7.23 2.50
CA PRO A 143 1.87 7.57 3.32
C PRO A 143 2.30 7.88 4.76
N THR A 144 2.87 9.07 4.93
CA THR A 144 3.41 9.61 6.18
C THR A 144 2.79 10.95 6.56
N SER A 145 1.62 11.29 6.01
CA SER A 145 0.93 12.55 6.28
C SER A 145 0.53 12.69 7.74
N LEU A 146 0.27 11.57 8.43
CA LEU A 146 -0.02 11.52 9.86
C LEU A 146 1.24 11.31 10.73
N TYR A 147 2.42 11.31 10.13
CA TYR A 147 3.68 11.22 10.84
C TYR A 147 3.97 12.52 11.56
N ASN A 148 4.05 12.50 12.90
CA ASN A 148 4.32 13.70 13.69
C ASN A 148 5.81 14.05 13.72
N VAL A 149 6.25 14.90 12.79
CA VAL A 149 7.65 15.35 12.64
C VAL A 149 8.05 16.44 13.66
N ARG A 150 7.14 16.87 14.52
CA ARG A 150 7.41 18.02 15.44
C ARG A 150 8.55 17.80 16.44
N ASN A 151 9.11 16.58 16.53
CA ASN A 151 10.17 16.25 17.49
C ASN A 151 11.46 15.75 16.83
N PHE A 152 11.92 16.41 15.76
CA PHE A 152 13.18 16.06 15.10
C PHE A 152 14.40 16.08 16.05
N PHE A 153 14.43 16.97 17.05
CA PHE A 153 15.49 17.01 18.07
C PHE A 153 15.36 15.93 19.15
N LEU A 154 14.20 15.33 19.33
CA LEU A 154 13.98 14.22 20.24
C LEU A 154 14.27 12.86 19.60
N CYS A 155 14.48 12.82 18.30
CA CYS A 155 14.65 11.60 17.50
C CYS A 155 15.88 10.76 17.94
N LEU A 156 16.98 11.39 18.35
CA LEU A 156 18.18 10.67 18.78
C LEU A 156 18.03 9.99 20.16
N LYS A 157 17.13 10.49 21.00
CA LYS A 157 16.80 9.88 22.30
C LYS A 157 15.59 8.94 22.23
N LEU A 158 14.86 8.97 21.12
CA LEU A 158 13.56 8.31 20.93
C LEU A 158 13.51 7.31 19.76
N VAL A 159 14.63 6.88 19.22
CA VAL A 159 14.65 5.74 18.26
C VAL A 159 13.98 4.49 18.87
N LEU A 160 13.94 4.39 20.19
CA LEU A 160 13.25 3.32 20.92
C LEU A 160 11.80 3.67 21.33
N THR A 161 11.35 4.91 21.16
CA THR A 161 10.04 5.37 21.63
C THR A 161 9.32 6.32 20.66
N ALA A 162 9.71 6.35 19.39
CA ALA A 162 9.03 7.14 18.37
C ALA A 162 7.61 6.60 18.15
N ARG A 163 6.80 6.64 19.18
CA ARG A 163 5.36 6.49 19.08
C ARG A 163 4.84 7.76 18.42
N GLN A 164 4.26 7.58 17.27
CA GLN A 164 3.43 8.62 16.69
C GLN A 164 2.35 8.97 17.71
N ASN A 165 2.30 10.24 18.10
CA ASN A 165 1.45 10.68 19.21
C ASN A 165 -0.05 10.64 18.92
N ASN A 166 -0.48 10.21 17.71
CA ASN A 166 -1.90 10.18 17.38
C ASN A 166 -2.63 8.92 17.84
N THR A 167 -1.92 7.82 18.13
CA THR A 167 -2.48 6.52 18.56
C THR A 167 -3.61 5.95 17.70
N LEU A 168 -3.95 6.60 16.60
CA LEU A 168 -5.03 6.21 15.70
C LEU A 168 -4.48 5.41 14.51
N VAL A 169 -5.19 4.37 14.14
CA VAL A 169 -4.92 3.62 12.92
C VAL A 169 -5.53 4.36 11.73
N SER A 170 -4.73 4.55 10.70
CA SER A 170 -5.15 5.24 9.48
C SER A 170 -4.48 4.62 8.26
N THR A 171 -5.18 4.69 7.14
CA THR A 171 -4.66 4.36 5.81
C THR A 171 -3.89 5.52 5.17
N ASP A 172 -3.78 6.65 5.89
CA ASP A 172 -3.03 7.86 5.50
C ASP A 172 -3.47 8.44 4.14
N ASN A 173 -2.58 9.12 3.41
CA ASN A 173 -2.89 9.79 2.16
C ASN A 173 -3.45 8.85 1.08
N LYS A 174 -2.93 7.63 0.96
CA LYS A 174 -3.40 6.66 -0.03
C LYS A 174 -4.82 6.18 0.25
N GLY A 175 -5.13 5.88 1.50
CA GLY A 175 -6.47 5.51 1.88
C GLY A 175 -7.46 6.70 1.81
N MET A 176 -7.00 7.92 2.11
CA MET A 176 -7.81 9.11 1.91
C MET A 176 -8.13 9.34 0.44
N ALA A 177 -7.14 9.16 -0.46
CA ALA A 177 -7.36 9.24 -1.90
C ALA A 177 -8.39 8.19 -2.39
N ALA A 178 -8.30 6.95 -1.87
CA ALA A 178 -9.27 5.91 -2.14
C ALA A 178 -10.68 6.31 -1.68
N TYR A 179 -10.81 6.74 -0.44
CA TYR A 179 -12.07 7.17 0.15
C TYR A 179 -12.73 8.31 -0.63
N LEU A 180 -11.97 9.33 -1.00
CA LEU A 180 -12.46 10.46 -1.78
C LEU A 180 -12.89 10.02 -3.19
N TYR A 181 -12.09 9.17 -3.85
CA TYR A 181 -12.45 8.64 -5.17
C TYR A 181 -13.75 7.83 -5.11
N GLU A 182 -13.90 6.93 -4.16
CA GLU A 182 -15.11 6.15 -3.97
C GLU A 182 -16.33 7.04 -3.71
N GLY A 183 -16.16 8.14 -2.97
CA GLY A 183 -17.22 9.12 -2.71
C GLY A 183 -17.67 9.91 -3.94
N THR A 184 -16.82 10.02 -4.98
CA THR A 184 -17.18 10.69 -6.26
C THR A 184 -17.88 9.76 -7.26
N GLN A 185 -17.75 8.44 -7.06
CA GLN A 185 -18.30 7.41 -7.96
C GLN A 185 -19.58 6.82 -7.34
N VAL A 186 -20.74 7.43 -7.55
CA VAL A 186 -22.03 6.91 -7.08
C VAL A 186 -22.58 5.93 -8.12
N PRO A 187 -23.09 4.71 -7.77
CA PRO A 187 -23.07 3.96 -6.50
C PRO A 187 -22.26 2.63 -6.52
N TYR A 188 -21.29 2.36 -7.42
CA TYR A 188 -20.78 1.00 -7.65
C TYR A 188 -19.27 0.79 -7.61
N THR A 189 -18.47 1.74 -7.16
CA THR A 189 -17.01 1.57 -7.15
C THR A 189 -16.53 1.14 -5.76
N ARG A 190 -16.32 -0.14 -5.54
CA ARG A 190 -15.91 -0.70 -4.24
C ARG A 190 -14.47 -1.15 -4.14
N LEU A 191 -13.58 -0.79 -5.06
CA LEU A 191 -12.21 -1.24 -4.95
C LEU A 191 -11.20 -0.17 -5.38
N PHE A 192 -10.62 0.51 -4.41
CA PHE A 192 -9.45 1.32 -4.61
C PHE A 192 -8.27 0.63 -3.90
N LEU A 193 -7.33 0.09 -4.66
CA LEU A 193 -6.11 -0.48 -4.15
C LEU A 193 -4.94 0.40 -4.58
N ASN A 194 -4.23 0.97 -3.62
CA ASN A 194 -3.01 1.72 -3.87
C ASN A 194 -1.78 0.85 -3.66
N GLY A 195 -1.03 0.61 -4.70
CA GLY A 195 0.30 0.04 -4.62
C GLY A 195 1.33 1.13 -4.27
N ALA A 196 2.22 0.87 -3.32
CA ALA A 196 3.36 1.71 -3.05
C ALA A 196 4.58 1.20 -3.83
N HIS A 197 5.20 2.08 -4.60
CA HIS A 197 6.60 1.92 -4.98
C HIS A 197 7.43 2.77 -4.01
N SER A 198 8.30 2.13 -3.28
CA SER A 198 9.35 2.76 -2.47
C SER A 198 10.65 2.75 -3.26
#